data_bed99fe4974ecc393b8669b506103397
#
_entry.id   bed99fe4974ecc393b8669b506103397
#
_cell.length_a   1.000
_cell.length_b   1.000
_cell.length_c   1.000
_cell.angle_alpha   90.00
_cell.angle_beta   90.00
_cell.angle_gamma   90.00
#
_symmetry.space_group_name_H-M   'P 1'
#
loop_
_entity.id
_entity.type
_entity.pdbx_description
1 polymer ?
#
loop_
_entity_poly.entity_id
_entity_poly.type
_entity_poly.pdbx_seq_one_letter_code
_entity_poly.pdbx_strand_id
1 'polypeptide(L)'
;MDNTRTAGAPPTRRRPLTLALGSGALAALLVTTALATGAGAGEPSGPGPGTQAVPRHAVTGYWHNFDNGSVIQRLADVPDDFDIIAVSFADSTTVPGEIEFNLDPVLGYTSEQQFKDEIAAKQAAGTSVIISVGGELGNVTVNDPASAQAFTTSTLALMDEYGFDGVDIDLEHGINATYLTQAMEGIHAATGDSLVYTMAPQTIDMQSTSSQYFQLALNTKDFLTVVNTQYYNSGTMLGCDGQVYAAGSVDFLTALACIQLESGLDPSQVGLGVPASPNAAGSGYVSPQTVTDALDCLTQGTNCGTFVPDRTYPDLRGAMTWSTNWDAHSGYAWSSVVGPHVHALP
;
A
#
# COMPACT_ATOMS: atom_id res chain seq x y z
N MET A 1 26.87 47.61 -39.69
CA MET A 1 25.74 48.53 -39.66
C MET A 1 24.92 48.12 -38.49
N ASP A 2 25.30 48.53 -37.26
CA ASP A 2 24.95 49.80 -36.60
C ASP A 2 23.42 49.93 -36.43
N ASN A 3 22.89 49.85 -35.24
CA ASN A 3 22.79 50.91 -34.29
C ASN A 3 22.21 50.50 -32.93
N THR A 4 22.93 50.81 -31.90
CA THR A 4 22.63 50.95 -30.49
C THR A 4 21.47 51.90 -30.19
N ARG A 5 20.72 51.71 -29.10
CA ARG A 5 20.46 52.77 -28.10
C ARG A 5 19.83 52.24 -26.83
N THR A 6 20.54 52.58 -25.77
CA THR A 6 20.26 52.59 -24.34
C THR A 6 19.27 53.68 -23.92
N ALA A 7 18.71 53.55 -22.71
CA ALA A 7 18.30 54.52 -21.72
C ALA A 7 16.90 54.17 -21.14
N GLY A 8 16.60 54.17 -19.86
CA GLY A 8 17.17 54.77 -18.69
C GLY A 8 16.10 54.74 -17.58
N ALA A 9 16.46 54.38 -16.35
CA ALA A 9 15.59 54.50 -15.17
C ALA A 9 15.52 55.94 -14.70
N PRO A 10 14.49 56.32 -13.98
CA PRO A 10 14.63 57.13 -12.77
C PRO A 10 13.60 56.83 -11.66
N PRO A 11 13.52 57.63 -10.54
CA PRO A 11 14.15 57.26 -9.29
C PRO A 11 13.14 57.14 -8.10
N THR A 12 13.67 56.66 -6.99
CA THR A 12 13.11 56.59 -5.64
C THR A 12 12.60 57.91 -5.06
N ARG A 13 11.44 57.89 -4.35
CA ARG A 13 11.09 58.88 -3.34
C ARG A 13 10.71 58.22 -2.02
N ARG A 14 11.56 58.39 -1.04
CA ARG A 14 11.29 58.23 0.40
C ARG A 14 10.64 59.49 0.92
N ARG A 15 9.67 59.37 1.83
CA ARG A 15 9.35 60.38 2.87
C ARG A 15 8.61 59.74 4.06
N PRO A 16 8.50 60.44 5.24
CA PRO A 16 9.13 59.90 6.44
C PRO A 16 8.10 59.58 7.57
N LEU A 17 8.66 58.98 8.64
CA LEU A 17 8.05 58.75 9.96
C LEU A 17 7.47 60.04 10.57
N THR A 18 6.30 59.91 11.21
CA THR A 18 5.91 60.78 12.32
C THR A 18 5.43 59.94 13.49
N LEU A 19 6.16 60.09 14.58
CA LEU A 19 5.84 59.62 15.93
C LEU A 19 4.85 60.62 16.55
N ALA A 20 3.80 60.12 17.21
CA ALA A 20 3.04 60.90 18.18
C ALA A 20 2.75 60.07 19.43
N LEU A 21 3.41 60.50 20.51
CA LEU A 21 3.08 60.08 21.89
C LEU A 21 1.85 60.86 22.38
N GLY A 22 0.97 60.18 23.12
CA GLY A 22 -0.16 60.86 23.80
C GLY A 22 -0.69 60.00 24.95
N SER A 23 -0.52 60.52 26.13
CA SER A 23 -0.72 60.00 27.48
C SER A 23 -2.13 59.61 27.89
N GLY A 24 -2.30 58.62 28.67
CA GLY A 24 -2.92 58.40 29.94
C GLY A 24 -4.41 58.74 30.18
N ALA A 25 -5.17 57.75 30.61
CA ALA A 25 -6.19 57.87 31.65
C ALA A 25 -6.57 56.50 32.21
N LEU A 26 -6.42 56.36 33.54
CA LEU A 26 -7.00 55.29 34.36
C LEU A 26 -8.55 55.45 34.39
N ALA A 27 -9.28 54.33 34.25
CA ALA A 27 -10.64 54.24 34.77
C ALA A 27 -11.00 52.78 35.09
N ALA A 28 -11.33 52.62 36.30
CA ALA A 28 -12.00 51.64 37.17
C ALA A 28 -12.61 50.36 36.57
N LEU A 29 -12.36 49.27 37.36
CA LEU A 29 -13.00 47.98 37.36
C LEU A 29 -14.55 48.05 37.35
N LEU A 30 -15.11 47.28 36.41
CA LEU A 30 -16.44 46.68 36.58
C LEU A 30 -16.32 45.22 36.20
N VAL A 31 -16.39 44.32 37.22
CA VAL A 31 -16.46 42.88 37.04
C VAL A 31 -17.90 42.57 36.59
N THR A 32 -18.07 42.25 35.32
CA THR A 32 -19.25 41.54 34.83
C THR A 32 -18.85 40.10 34.53
N THR A 33 -19.33 39.17 35.38
CA THR A 33 -19.30 37.74 35.11
C THR A 33 -20.17 37.43 33.89
N ALA A 34 -19.57 37.33 32.72
CA ALA A 34 -20.20 36.73 31.55
C ALA A 34 -20.02 35.20 31.67
N LEU A 35 -21.14 34.51 31.82
CA LEU A 35 -21.18 33.05 31.58
C LEU A 35 -20.80 32.84 30.09
N ALA A 36 -19.59 32.39 29.88
CA ALA A 36 -19.17 31.81 28.60
C ALA A 36 -19.89 30.46 28.45
N THR A 37 -20.91 30.41 27.61
CA THR A 37 -21.38 29.16 27.02
C THR A 37 -20.22 28.60 26.21
N GLY A 38 -19.56 27.56 26.71
CA GLY A 38 -18.51 26.85 26.03
C GLY A 38 -19.09 26.28 24.73
N ALA A 39 -18.63 26.79 23.59
CA ALA A 39 -18.63 26.05 22.36
C ALA A 39 -17.70 24.86 22.62
N GLY A 40 -18.27 23.66 22.72
CA GLY A 40 -17.50 22.44 22.83
C GLY A 40 -16.59 22.36 21.61
N ALA A 41 -15.28 22.51 21.83
CA ALA A 41 -14.32 21.94 20.95
C ALA A 41 -14.63 20.43 20.93
N GLY A 42 -15.07 19.90 19.80
CA GLY A 42 -15.23 18.47 19.62
C GLY A 42 -13.91 17.83 20.07
N GLU A 43 -13.99 16.93 21.03
CA GLU A 43 -12.88 16.05 21.31
C GLU A 43 -12.50 15.37 19.98
N PRO A 44 -11.21 15.20 19.66
CA PRO A 44 -10.83 14.39 18.54
C PRO A 44 -11.52 13.03 18.78
N SER A 45 -12.35 12.61 17.81
CA SER A 45 -12.93 11.28 17.80
C SER A 45 -11.77 10.31 18.00
N GLY A 46 -11.81 9.61 19.14
CA GLY A 46 -10.84 8.56 19.41
C GLY A 46 -10.84 7.56 18.25
N PRO A 47 -9.78 6.74 18.12
CA PRO A 47 -9.70 5.76 17.04
C PRO A 47 -11.02 5.01 16.97
N GLY A 48 -11.59 4.94 15.75
CA GLY A 48 -12.78 4.15 15.49
C GLY A 48 -12.57 2.70 15.95
N PRO A 49 -13.58 1.83 15.98
CA PRO A 49 -13.45 0.47 16.48
C PRO A 49 -12.28 -0.23 15.78
N GLY A 50 -11.17 -0.31 16.52
CA GLY A 50 -9.96 -1.06 16.40
C GLY A 50 -9.47 -1.41 14.99
N THR A 51 -8.64 -0.56 14.37
CA THR A 51 -7.60 -1.07 13.46
C THR A 51 -6.67 -1.93 14.29
N GLN A 52 -6.78 -3.25 14.14
CA GLN A 52 -5.84 -4.17 14.73
C GLN A 52 -4.54 -4.05 13.95
N ALA A 53 -3.41 -3.88 14.64
CA ALA A 53 -2.11 -3.83 13.97
C ALA A 53 -1.90 -5.13 13.18
N VAL A 54 -1.43 -5.02 11.94
CA VAL A 54 -1.07 -6.19 11.11
C VAL A 54 -0.08 -7.06 11.89
N PRO A 55 -0.28 -8.38 11.98
CA PRO A 55 0.62 -9.29 12.70
C PRO A 55 2.06 -9.19 12.18
N ARG A 56 3.02 -9.57 13.04
CA ARG A 56 4.45 -9.62 12.67
C ARG A 56 4.67 -10.44 11.41
N HIS A 57 4.03 -11.60 11.34
CA HIS A 57 3.97 -12.44 10.14
C HIS A 57 2.53 -12.42 9.62
N ALA A 58 2.36 -12.11 8.35
CA ALA A 58 1.05 -11.87 7.77
C ALA A 58 0.91 -12.47 6.37
N VAL A 59 -0.30 -12.89 6.08
CA VAL A 59 -0.73 -13.39 4.77
C VAL A 59 -1.61 -12.35 4.10
N THR A 60 -1.23 -11.92 2.88
CA THR A 60 -2.03 -11.02 2.06
C THR A 60 -2.74 -11.79 0.96
N GLY A 61 -4.03 -11.56 0.76
CA GLY A 61 -4.81 -12.11 -0.34
C GLY A 61 -5.48 -11.02 -1.16
N TYR A 62 -5.38 -11.11 -2.50
CA TYR A 62 -6.12 -10.24 -3.40
C TYR A 62 -7.50 -10.83 -3.63
N TRP A 63 -8.55 -10.03 -3.42
CA TRP A 63 -9.94 -10.42 -3.64
C TRP A 63 -10.52 -9.69 -4.85
N HIS A 64 -11.16 -10.44 -5.75
CA HIS A 64 -11.63 -9.91 -7.03
C HIS A 64 -13.00 -9.24 -6.91
N ASN A 65 -13.08 -7.98 -7.29
CA ASN A 65 -14.32 -7.25 -7.59
C ASN A 65 -14.74 -7.45 -9.06
N PHE A 66 -14.43 -8.61 -9.65
CA PHE A 66 -14.74 -8.95 -11.05
C PHE A 66 -14.72 -10.46 -11.26
N ASP A 67 -15.27 -10.92 -12.41
CA ASP A 67 -15.16 -12.29 -12.88
C ASP A 67 -14.05 -12.42 -13.93
N ASN A 68 -13.06 -13.28 -13.65
CA ASN A 68 -11.99 -13.64 -14.58
C ASN A 68 -11.90 -15.15 -14.83
N GLY A 69 -13.00 -15.90 -14.57
CA GLY A 69 -13.05 -17.33 -14.69
C GLY A 69 -12.61 -18.11 -13.45
N SER A 70 -12.23 -17.44 -12.38
CA SER A 70 -12.06 -18.01 -11.04
C SER A 70 -13.43 -18.20 -10.36
N VAL A 71 -13.46 -18.53 -9.08
CA VAL A 71 -14.71 -18.54 -8.31
C VAL A 71 -15.15 -17.10 -8.02
N ILE A 72 -16.43 -16.78 -8.30
CA ILE A 72 -17.04 -15.56 -7.79
C ILE A 72 -17.24 -15.78 -6.29
N GLN A 73 -16.49 -15.03 -5.48
CA GLN A 73 -16.43 -15.18 -4.03
C GLN A 73 -16.91 -13.90 -3.34
N ARG A 74 -17.77 -14.03 -2.35
CA ARG A 74 -18.09 -12.89 -1.49
C ARG A 74 -16.94 -12.64 -0.50
N LEU A 75 -16.79 -11.40 -0.07
CA LEU A 75 -15.73 -11.05 0.90
C LEU A 75 -15.89 -11.85 2.21
N ALA A 76 -17.11 -12.09 2.65
CA ALA A 76 -17.41 -12.91 3.82
C ALA A 76 -16.90 -14.37 3.72
N ASP A 77 -16.77 -14.89 2.49
CA ASP A 77 -16.36 -16.28 2.22
C ASP A 77 -14.83 -16.46 2.12
N VAL A 78 -14.07 -15.37 2.20
CA VAL A 78 -12.58 -15.44 2.25
C VAL A 78 -12.18 -16.08 3.57
N PRO A 79 -11.27 -17.09 3.57
CA PRO A 79 -10.78 -17.72 4.81
C PRO A 79 -10.15 -16.73 5.78
N ASP A 80 -10.22 -17.03 7.07
CA ASP A 80 -9.63 -16.22 8.14
C ASP A 80 -8.10 -16.40 8.25
N ASP A 81 -7.49 -17.20 7.36
CA ASP A 81 -6.04 -17.34 7.23
C ASP A 81 -5.37 -16.10 6.62
N PHE A 82 -6.16 -15.16 6.06
CA PHE A 82 -5.67 -13.91 5.48
C PHE A 82 -5.74 -12.78 6.50
N ASP A 83 -4.58 -12.16 6.78
CA ASP A 83 -4.44 -11.02 7.68
C ASP A 83 -4.71 -9.69 6.99
N ILE A 84 -4.45 -9.63 5.67
CA ILE A 84 -4.72 -8.48 4.81
C ILE A 84 -5.49 -8.97 3.58
N ILE A 85 -6.61 -8.34 3.29
CA ILE A 85 -7.37 -8.55 2.04
C ILE A 85 -7.28 -7.27 1.23
N ALA A 86 -6.68 -7.36 0.03
CA ALA A 86 -6.61 -6.28 -0.94
C ALA A 86 -7.79 -6.41 -1.93
N VAL A 87 -8.72 -5.48 -1.85
CA VAL A 87 -9.91 -5.44 -2.73
C VAL A 87 -9.49 -4.93 -4.11
N SER A 88 -9.58 -5.76 -5.13
CA SER A 88 -9.09 -5.49 -6.49
C SER A 88 -10.24 -5.18 -7.45
N PHE A 89 -10.34 -3.99 -8.04
CA PHE A 89 -9.46 -2.83 -7.91
C PHE A 89 -10.29 -1.54 -7.88
N ALA A 90 -9.68 -0.46 -7.37
CA ALA A 90 -10.14 0.88 -7.69
C ALA A 90 -9.56 1.28 -9.06
N ASP A 91 -10.41 1.89 -9.89
CA ASP A 91 -10.11 2.29 -11.25
C ASP A 91 -9.79 3.79 -11.35
N SER A 92 -9.16 4.20 -12.47
CA SER A 92 -8.95 5.61 -12.80
C SER A 92 -10.25 6.26 -13.27
N THR A 93 -10.46 7.51 -12.87
CA THR A 93 -11.47 8.39 -13.47
C THR A 93 -10.90 9.13 -14.70
N THR A 94 -11.62 10.11 -15.20
CA THR A 94 -11.11 10.99 -16.26
C THR A 94 -10.13 12.07 -15.75
N VAL A 95 -10.00 12.21 -14.42
CA VAL A 95 -9.08 13.15 -13.78
C VAL A 95 -7.79 12.43 -13.42
N PRO A 96 -6.61 12.88 -13.89
CA PRO A 96 -5.34 12.24 -13.54
C PRO A 96 -5.14 12.11 -12.04
N GLY A 97 -4.82 10.91 -11.58
CA GLY A 97 -4.61 10.58 -10.17
C GLY A 97 -5.88 10.31 -9.38
N GLU A 98 -7.05 10.72 -9.83
CA GLU A 98 -8.31 10.40 -9.15
C GLU A 98 -8.71 8.95 -9.41
N ILE A 99 -9.14 8.28 -8.33
CA ILE A 99 -9.61 6.90 -8.36
C ILE A 99 -11.06 6.80 -7.90
N GLU A 100 -11.76 5.79 -8.40
CA GLU A 100 -13.10 5.41 -7.98
C GLU A 100 -13.19 3.89 -7.76
N PHE A 101 -14.15 3.47 -6.96
CA PHE A 101 -14.46 2.05 -6.78
C PHE A 101 -15.96 1.84 -7.01
N ASN A 102 -16.27 0.87 -7.84
CA ASN A 102 -17.64 0.49 -8.17
C ASN A 102 -17.79 -1.01 -7.93
N LEU A 103 -18.61 -1.38 -6.96
CA LEU A 103 -18.87 -2.80 -6.66
C LEU A 103 -19.53 -3.50 -7.84
N ASP A 104 -18.87 -4.53 -8.38
CA ASP A 104 -19.37 -5.22 -9.59
C ASP A 104 -20.64 -6.02 -9.27
N PRO A 105 -21.72 -5.83 -10.03
CA PRO A 105 -22.97 -6.59 -9.87
C PRO A 105 -22.80 -8.11 -10.01
N VAL A 106 -21.75 -8.60 -10.68
CA VAL A 106 -21.46 -10.03 -10.83
C VAL A 106 -21.29 -10.74 -9.49
N LEU A 107 -20.87 -10.02 -8.45
CA LEU A 107 -20.67 -10.54 -7.09
C LEU A 107 -21.99 -10.86 -6.36
N GLY A 108 -23.13 -10.42 -6.90
CA GLY A 108 -24.45 -10.73 -6.37
C GLY A 108 -24.80 -10.03 -5.06
N TYR A 109 -24.12 -8.94 -4.71
CA TYR A 109 -24.51 -8.11 -3.58
C TYR A 109 -25.86 -7.42 -3.84
N THR A 110 -26.72 -7.37 -2.84
CA THR A 110 -28.02 -6.71 -2.94
C THR A 110 -27.95 -5.20 -2.70
N SER A 111 -26.88 -4.74 -2.09
CA SER A 111 -26.56 -3.32 -1.85
C SER A 111 -25.08 -3.17 -1.51
N GLU A 112 -24.51 -1.99 -1.72
CA GLU A 112 -23.14 -1.65 -1.24
C GLU A 112 -23.03 -1.75 0.29
N GLN A 113 -24.11 -1.45 1.02
CA GLN A 113 -24.11 -1.60 2.47
C GLN A 113 -23.76 -3.02 2.91
N GLN A 114 -24.24 -4.04 2.17
CA GLN A 114 -23.92 -5.44 2.47
C GLN A 114 -22.41 -5.71 2.33
N PHE A 115 -21.76 -5.11 1.32
CA PHE A 115 -20.30 -5.22 1.17
C PHE A 115 -19.56 -4.49 2.31
N LYS A 116 -20.00 -3.28 2.65
CA LYS A 116 -19.44 -2.51 3.80
C LYS A 116 -19.60 -3.27 5.13
N ASP A 117 -20.74 -3.94 5.33
CA ASP A 117 -20.96 -4.78 6.51
C ASP A 117 -20.01 -5.99 6.55
N GLU A 118 -19.65 -6.56 5.40
CA GLU A 118 -18.69 -7.67 5.30
C GLU A 118 -17.25 -7.20 5.54
N ILE A 119 -16.88 -6.00 5.07
CA ILE A 119 -15.60 -5.37 5.43
C ILE A 119 -15.52 -5.23 6.95
N ALA A 120 -16.52 -4.64 7.58
CA ALA A 120 -16.54 -4.46 9.02
C ALA A 120 -16.50 -5.80 9.80
N ALA A 121 -17.13 -6.85 9.26
CA ALA A 121 -17.09 -8.18 9.85
C ALA A 121 -15.70 -8.81 9.79
N LYS A 122 -14.98 -8.67 8.65
CA LYS A 122 -13.58 -9.14 8.51
C LYS A 122 -12.65 -8.38 9.45
N GLN A 123 -12.79 -7.07 9.54
CA GLN A 123 -12.03 -6.24 10.47
C GLN A 123 -12.28 -6.62 11.93
N ALA A 124 -13.52 -6.91 12.30
CA ALA A 124 -13.87 -7.39 13.65
C ALA A 124 -13.27 -8.78 13.96
N ALA A 125 -13.00 -9.59 12.94
CA ALA A 125 -12.30 -10.87 13.06
C ALA A 125 -10.76 -10.74 13.10
N GLY A 126 -10.22 -9.54 12.84
CA GLY A 126 -8.78 -9.27 12.90
C GLY A 126 -8.07 -9.13 11.55
N THR A 127 -8.82 -9.19 10.45
CA THR A 127 -8.29 -9.01 9.09
C THR A 127 -8.36 -7.54 8.69
N SER A 128 -7.26 -6.97 8.21
CA SER A 128 -7.27 -5.66 7.57
C SER A 128 -7.83 -5.76 6.15
N VAL A 129 -8.75 -4.87 5.79
CA VAL A 129 -9.30 -4.82 4.43
C VAL A 129 -8.91 -3.49 3.78
N ILE A 130 -8.15 -3.55 2.70
CA ILE A 130 -7.60 -2.38 2.01
C ILE A 130 -8.09 -2.32 0.56
N ILE A 131 -8.08 -1.13 -0.03
CA ILE A 131 -8.37 -0.97 -1.46
C ILE A 131 -7.08 -1.07 -2.27
N SER A 132 -7.05 -1.95 -3.27
CA SER A 132 -5.94 -2.03 -4.23
C SER A 132 -6.22 -1.16 -5.45
N VAL A 133 -5.19 -0.48 -5.93
CA VAL A 133 -5.27 0.46 -7.05
C VAL A 133 -4.37 -0.02 -8.19
N GLY A 134 -4.95 -0.29 -9.35
CA GLY A 134 -4.18 -0.67 -10.55
C GLY A 134 -4.54 -2.03 -11.12
N GLY A 135 -3.60 -2.99 -11.02
CA GLY A 135 -3.66 -4.29 -11.69
C GLY A 135 -3.34 -4.20 -13.18
N GLU A 136 -3.39 -5.34 -13.89
CA GLU A 136 -3.01 -5.48 -15.30
C GLU A 136 -3.74 -4.50 -16.23
N LEU A 137 -5.01 -4.20 -15.97
CA LEU A 137 -5.82 -3.29 -16.78
C LEU A 137 -5.92 -1.88 -16.21
N GLY A 138 -5.47 -1.65 -14.97
CA GLY A 138 -5.54 -0.37 -14.30
C GLY A 138 -4.59 0.66 -14.92
N ASN A 139 -5.07 1.88 -15.12
CA ASN A 139 -4.31 2.95 -15.78
C ASN A 139 -4.40 4.25 -14.97
N VAL A 140 -4.01 4.19 -13.70
CA VAL A 140 -3.96 5.36 -12.82
C VAL A 140 -2.62 6.07 -12.98
N THR A 141 -2.64 7.37 -13.26
CA THR A 141 -1.44 8.17 -13.52
C THR A 141 -1.24 9.25 -12.47
N VAL A 142 -0.13 9.17 -11.73
CA VAL A 142 0.27 10.14 -10.69
C VAL A 142 1.63 10.73 -11.05
N ASN A 143 1.64 11.78 -11.89
CA ASN A 143 2.87 12.29 -12.51
C ASN A 143 3.16 13.77 -12.25
N ASP A 144 2.36 14.44 -11.43
CA ASP A 144 2.53 15.83 -11.02
C ASP A 144 1.86 16.08 -9.65
N PRO A 145 2.07 17.27 -9.04
CA PRO A 145 1.48 17.57 -7.73
C PRO A 145 -0.06 17.57 -7.71
N ALA A 146 -0.73 17.89 -8.83
CA ALA A 146 -2.18 17.91 -8.90
C ALA A 146 -2.76 16.49 -8.90
N SER A 147 -2.16 15.59 -9.69
CA SER A 147 -2.53 14.17 -9.70
C SER A 147 -2.18 13.46 -8.38
N ALA A 148 -1.09 13.84 -7.71
CA ALA A 148 -0.78 13.35 -6.36
C ALA A 148 -1.85 13.78 -5.35
N GLN A 149 -2.28 15.03 -5.38
CA GLN A 149 -3.35 15.51 -4.52
C GLN A 149 -4.70 14.86 -4.83
N ALA A 150 -5.03 14.66 -6.12
CA ALA A 150 -6.25 13.96 -6.53
C ALA A 150 -6.26 12.52 -6.01
N PHE A 151 -5.14 11.79 -6.14
CA PHE A 151 -4.96 10.44 -5.61
C PHE A 151 -5.15 10.40 -4.09
N THR A 152 -4.48 11.27 -3.35
CA THR A 152 -4.64 11.39 -1.90
C THR A 152 -6.12 11.60 -1.52
N THR A 153 -6.78 12.55 -2.18
CA THR A 153 -8.15 12.93 -1.82
C THR A 153 -9.15 11.82 -2.10
N SER A 154 -9.06 11.18 -3.28
CA SER A 154 -9.97 10.11 -3.66
C SER A 154 -9.72 8.83 -2.87
N THR A 155 -8.45 8.49 -2.57
CA THR A 155 -8.13 7.36 -1.70
C THR A 155 -8.72 7.53 -0.30
N LEU A 156 -8.53 8.70 0.32
CA LEU A 156 -9.12 8.99 1.64
C LEU A 156 -10.65 8.96 1.62
N ALA A 157 -11.26 9.43 0.52
CA ALA A 157 -12.72 9.36 0.35
C ALA A 157 -13.22 7.91 0.28
N LEU A 158 -12.53 7.03 -0.46
CA LEU A 158 -12.86 5.60 -0.52
C LEU A 158 -12.66 4.91 0.82
N MET A 159 -11.58 5.24 1.55
CA MET A 159 -11.34 4.70 2.89
C MET A 159 -12.47 5.11 3.86
N ASP A 160 -12.91 6.36 3.83
CA ASP A 160 -14.03 6.84 4.66
C ASP A 160 -15.35 6.20 4.25
N GLU A 161 -15.63 6.08 2.95
CA GLU A 161 -16.88 5.57 2.42
C GLU A 161 -17.09 4.09 2.70
N TYR A 162 -16.06 3.26 2.47
CA TYR A 162 -16.16 1.79 2.58
C TYR A 162 -15.62 1.26 3.92
N GLY A 163 -14.90 2.09 4.68
CA GLY A 163 -14.25 1.69 5.92
C GLY A 163 -12.95 0.91 5.68
N PHE A 164 -12.25 1.14 4.56
CA PHE A 164 -10.98 0.47 4.30
C PHE A 164 -9.89 0.91 5.30
N ASP A 165 -9.06 -0.04 5.74
CA ASP A 165 -7.94 0.20 6.66
C ASP A 165 -6.73 0.86 5.96
N GLY A 166 -6.74 0.94 4.64
CA GLY A 166 -5.62 1.49 3.89
C GLY A 166 -5.70 1.25 2.39
N VAL A 167 -4.53 1.28 1.75
CA VAL A 167 -4.38 1.22 0.30
C VAL A 167 -3.21 0.34 -0.12
N ASP A 168 -3.38 -0.36 -1.23
CA ASP A 168 -2.36 -1.11 -1.94
C ASP A 168 -2.06 -0.46 -3.30
N ILE A 169 -0.79 -0.39 -3.67
CA ILE A 169 -0.33 0.13 -4.96
C ILE A 169 0.10 -1.02 -5.85
N ASP A 170 -0.71 -1.32 -6.87
CA ASP A 170 -0.49 -2.37 -7.86
C ASP A 170 -0.50 -1.80 -9.29
N LEU A 171 0.25 -0.71 -9.53
CA LEU A 171 0.32 0.00 -10.81
C LEU A 171 1.33 -0.64 -11.75
N GLU A 172 0.87 -1.46 -12.71
CA GLU A 172 1.74 -2.28 -13.57
C GLU A 172 2.24 -1.56 -14.84
N HIS A 173 1.77 -0.34 -15.13
CA HIS A 173 2.12 0.43 -16.34
C HIS A 173 3.17 1.52 -16.09
N GLY A 174 3.93 1.38 -15.00
CA GLY A 174 4.95 2.33 -14.57
C GLY A 174 4.41 3.40 -13.63
N ILE A 175 5.27 3.85 -12.73
CA ILE A 175 4.94 4.84 -11.71
C ILE A 175 5.95 5.99 -11.71
N ASN A 176 5.59 7.08 -11.05
CA ASN A 176 6.49 8.15 -10.67
C ASN A 176 6.66 8.16 -9.14
N ALA A 177 7.80 7.68 -8.67
CA ALA A 177 8.07 7.55 -7.25
C ALA A 177 7.94 8.87 -6.50
N THR A 178 8.36 10.00 -7.09
CA THR A 178 8.29 11.32 -6.43
C THR A 178 6.85 11.72 -6.08
N TYR A 179 5.95 11.61 -7.04
CA TYR A 179 4.57 12.06 -6.82
C TYR A 179 3.71 11.03 -6.09
N LEU A 180 4.00 9.74 -6.25
CA LEU A 180 3.38 8.73 -5.40
C LEU A 180 3.87 8.82 -3.96
N THR A 181 5.16 9.11 -3.70
CA THR A 181 5.65 9.41 -2.35
C THR A 181 4.85 10.57 -1.74
N GLN A 182 4.69 11.68 -2.48
CA GLN A 182 3.91 12.83 -2.02
C GLN A 182 2.45 12.46 -1.71
N ALA A 183 1.84 11.63 -2.54
CA ALA A 183 0.47 11.16 -2.34
C ALA A 183 0.35 10.28 -1.07
N MET A 184 1.26 9.32 -0.90
CA MET A 184 1.27 8.42 0.26
C MET A 184 1.59 9.13 1.57
N GLU A 185 2.50 10.11 1.56
CA GLU A 185 2.74 11.01 2.70
C GLU A 185 1.48 11.79 3.07
N GLY A 186 0.71 12.26 2.08
CA GLY A 186 -0.57 12.94 2.29
C GLY A 186 -1.63 12.02 2.93
N ILE A 187 -1.71 10.76 2.50
CA ILE A 187 -2.61 9.76 3.09
C ILE A 187 -2.17 9.45 4.53
N HIS A 188 -0.87 9.16 4.73
CA HIS A 188 -0.34 8.87 6.07
C HIS A 188 -0.52 10.05 7.04
N ALA A 189 -0.33 11.28 6.58
CA ALA A 189 -0.56 12.47 7.42
C ALA A 189 -2.02 12.60 7.89
N ALA A 190 -2.99 12.08 7.13
CA ALA A 190 -4.41 12.09 7.49
C ALA A 190 -4.82 10.89 8.38
N THR A 191 -4.20 9.73 8.19
CA THR A 191 -4.58 8.46 8.85
C THR A 191 -3.68 8.08 10.02
N GLY A 192 -2.44 8.59 10.05
CA GLY A 192 -1.43 8.23 11.05
C GLY A 192 -0.95 6.79 10.94
N ASP A 193 -0.45 6.26 12.05
CA ASP A 193 0.14 4.91 12.15
C ASP A 193 -0.87 3.76 12.02
N SER A 194 -2.17 4.08 11.88
CA SER A 194 -3.19 3.06 11.60
C SER A 194 -3.29 2.67 10.13
N LEU A 195 -2.62 3.38 9.23
CA LEU A 195 -2.61 3.10 7.80
C LEU A 195 -2.01 1.73 7.50
N VAL A 196 -2.77 0.86 6.83
CA VAL A 196 -2.23 -0.35 6.22
C VAL A 196 -1.87 -0.04 4.76
N TYR A 197 -0.58 0.16 4.51
CA TYR A 197 -0.06 0.53 3.20
C TYR A 197 0.78 -0.60 2.61
N THR A 198 0.34 -1.14 1.49
CA THR A 198 1.05 -2.21 0.78
C THR A 198 1.35 -1.82 -0.67
N MET A 199 2.20 -2.58 -1.31
CA MET A 199 2.43 -2.48 -2.74
C MET A 199 2.79 -3.84 -3.34
N ALA A 200 2.43 -4.03 -4.62
CA ALA A 200 2.67 -5.28 -5.35
C ALA A 200 3.48 -5.05 -6.65
N PRO A 201 4.73 -4.58 -6.55
CA PRO A 201 5.58 -4.40 -7.71
C PRO A 201 5.83 -5.71 -8.44
N GLN A 202 6.00 -5.64 -9.76
CA GLN A 202 6.54 -6.76 -10.53
C GLN A 202 7.99 -7.05 -10.10
N THR A 203 8.45 -8.28 -10.29
CA THR A 203 9.82 -8.67 -9.87
C THR A 203 10.90 -7.73 -10.47
N ILE A 204 10.72 -7.30 -11.72
CA ILE A 204 11.68 -6.40 -12.40
C ILE A 204 11.79 -5.04 -11.71
N ASP A 205 10.72 -4.56 -11.09
CA ASP A 205 10.68 -3.26 -10.41
C ASP A 205 11.49 -3.25 -9.11
N MET A 206 11.81 -4.44 -8.59
CA MET A 206 12.58 -4.62 -7.35
C MET A 206 14.01 -5.14 -7.59
N GLN A 207 14.50 -5.10 -8.84
CA GLN A 207 15.86 -5.51 -9.20
C GLN A 207 16.93 -4.47 -8.87
N SER A 208 16.56 -3.22 -8.68
CA SER A 208 17.49 -2.11 -8.45
C SER A 208 16.84 -1.03 -7.60
N THR A 209 17.60 -0.47 -6.66
CA THR A 209 17.20 0.71 -5.87
C THR A 209 16.96 1.97 -6.74
N SER A 210 17.35 1.95 -8.02
CA SER A 210 17.05 3.00 -8.98
C SER A 210 15.69 2.84 -9.67
N SER A 211 15.03 1.69 -9.54
CA SER A 211 13.68 1.46 -10.08
C SER A 211 12.66 2.29 -9.30
N GLN A 212 11.62 2.75 -9.99
CA GLN A 212 10.65 3.66 -9.40
C GLN A 212 9.91 3.06 -8.19
N TYR A 213 9.51 1.80 -8.26
CA TYR A 213 8.86 1.12 -7.13
C TYR A 213 9.82 0.96 -5.95
N PHE A 214 11.08 0.60 -6.21
CA PHE A 214 12.05 0.49 -5.14
C PHE A 214 12.30 1.85 -4.46
N GLN A 215 12.38 2.93 -5.25
CA GLN A 215 12.48 4.29 -4.71
C GLN A 215 11.24 4.66 -3.88
N LEU A 216 10.03 4.34 -4.36
CA LEU A 216 8.80 4.57 -3.61
C LEU A 216 8.84 3.83 -2.27
N ALA A 217 9.20 2.54 -2.26
CA ALA A 217 9.31 1.74 -1.05
C ALA A 217 10.31 2.32 -0.05
N LEU A 218 11.48 2.75 -0.50
CA LEU A 218 12.50 3.37 0.35
C LEU A 218 12.08 4.75 0.87
N ASN A 219 11.42 5.56 0.04
CA ASN A 219 10.94 6.88 0.42
C ASN A 219 9.84 6.84 1.48
N THR A 220 8.99 5.80 1.45
CA THR A 220 7.84 5.63 2.34
C THR A 220 8.08 4.59 3.43
N LYS A 221 9.33 4.15 3.59
CA LYS A 221 9.73 3.05 4.48
C LYS A 221 9.20 3.21 5.90
N ASP A 222 9.18 4.43 6.42
CA ASP A 222 8.80 4.69 7.82
C ASP A 222 7.34 4.32 8.14
N PHE A 223 6.47 4.21 7.13
CA PHE A 223 5.06 3.85 7.30
C PHE A 223 4.56 2.78 6.30
N LEU A 224 5.48 2.18 5.53
CA LEU A 224 5.17 1.07 4.62
C LEU A 224 4.95 -0.22 5.41
N THR A 225 3.81 -0.87 5.22
CA THR A 225 3.47 -2.13 5.88
C THR A 225 4.20 -3.32 5.23
N VAL A 226 4.06 -3.50 3.91
CA VAL A 226 4.73 -4.58 3.18
C VAL A 226 4.79 -4.34 1.67
N VAL A 227 5.89 -4.78 1.07
CA VAL A 227 6.06 -4.95 -0.39
C VAL A 227 5.84 -6.43 -0.70
N ASN A 228 4.73 -6.73 -1.37
CA ASN A 228 4.36 -8.07 -1.82
C ASN A 228 4.81 -8.26 -3.28
N THR A 229 6.11 -8.41 -3.52
CA THR A 229 6.64 -8.54 -4.89
C THR A 229 6.01 -9.71 -5.63
N GLN A 230 5.53 -9.47 -6.86
CA GLN A 230 4.95 -10.48 -7.73
C GLN A 230 6.06 -11.35 -8.35
N TYR A 231 6.36 -12.50 -7.75
CA TYR A 231 7.40 -13.45 -8.24
C TYR A 231 6.88 -14.41 -9.31
N TYR A 232 5.97 -13.95 -10.15
CA TYR A 232 5.38 -14.68 -11.26
C TYR A 232 5.42 -13.83 -12.55
N ASN A 233 5.09 -14.41 -13.69
CA ASN A 233 5.17 -13.77 -15.02
C ASN A 233 6.53 -13.12 -15.34
N SER A 234 7.63 -13.59 -14.72
CA SER A 234 8.91 -12.87 -14.66
C SER A 234 10.08 -13.55 -15.37
N GLY A 235 9.93 -14.80 -15.81
CA GLY A 235 10.97 -15.53 -16.53
C GLY A 235 12.20 -15.87 -15.67
N THR A 236 13.39 -15.35 -16.05
CA THR A 236 14.65 -15.53 -15.30
C THR A 236 15.25 -14.18 -14.94
N MET A 237 15.77 -14.05 -13.71
CA MET A 237 16.39 -12.81 -13.23
C MET A 237 17.60 -13.08 -12.36
N LEU A 238 18.42 -12.04 -12.15
CA LEU A 238 19.56 -12.07 -11.25
C LEU A 238 19.11 -12.02 -9.79
N GLY A 239 19.64 -12.90 -8.96
CA GLY A 239 19.52 -12.81 -7.51
C GLY A 239 20.53 -11.81 -6.91
N CYS A 240 20.47 -11.63 -5.60
CA CYS A 240 21.39 -10.73 -4.87
C CYS A 240 22.86 -11.17 -4.95
N ASP A 241 23.12 -12.44 -5.20
CA ASP A 241 24.44 -13.03 -5.41
C ASP A 241 24.96 -12.91 -6.86
N GLY A 242 24.17 -12.29 -7.75
CA GLY A 242 24.49 -12.12 -9.17
C GLY A 242 24.35 -13.39 -10.02
N GLN A 243 23.80 -14.49 -9.47
CA GLN A 243 23.43 -15.67 -10.25
C GLN A 243 22.05 -15.55 -10.87
N VAL A 244 21.76 -16.29 -11.92
CA VAL A 244 20.48 -16.27 -12.62
C VAL A 244 19.58 -17.39 -12.10
N TYR A 245 18.38 -17.01 -11.67
CA TYR A 245 17.35 -17.94 -11.19
C TYR A 245 16.09 -17.86 -12.06
N ALA A 246 15.40 -18.99 -12.19
CA ALA A 246 14.17 -19.08 -12.97
C ALA A 246 12.94 -19.02 -12.07
N ALA A 247 11.92 -18.27 -12.49
CA ALA A 247 10.63 -18.22 -11.82
C ALA A 247 10.06 -19.64 -11.63
N GLY A 248 9.33 -19.86 -10.53
CA GLY A 248 8.79 -21.18 -10.20
C GLY A 248 9.70 -22.05 -9.34
N SER A 249 10.66 -21.48 -8.63
CA SER A 249 11.58 -22.21 -7.74
C SER A 249 11.77 -21.52 -6.38
N VAL A 250 12.21 -22.28 -5.37
CA VAL A 250 12.62 -21.72 -4.06
C VAL A 250 13.71 -20.68 -4.27
N ASP A 251 14.72 -20.99 -5.08
CA ASP A 251 15.84 -20.09 -5.35
C ASP A 251 15.41 -18.74 -5.93
N PHE A 252 14.42 -18.73 -6.84
CA PHE A 252 13.89 -17.48 -7.40
C PHE A 252 13.25 -16.62 -6.32
N LEU A 253 12.41 -17.21 -5.46
CA LEU A 253 11.76 -16.49 -4.39
C LEU A 253 12.79 -15.92 -3.40
N THR A 254 13.73 -16.70 -2.97
CA THR A 254 14.68 -16.36 -1.91
C THR A 254 15.78 -15.41 -2.39
N ALA A 255 16.39 -15.67 -3.56
CA ALA A 255 17.48 -14.85 -4.09
C ALA A 255 17.01 -13.48 -4.55
N LEU A 256 15.75 -13.35 -4.99
CA LEU A 256 15.21 -12.05 -5.40
C LEU A 256 14.63 -11.25 -4.21
N ALA A 257 14.03 -11.91 -3.22
CA ALA A 257 13.67 -11.27 -1.96
C ALA A 257 14.91 -10.73 -1.22
N CYS A 258 16.03 -11.45 -1.31
CA CYS A 258 17.34 -11.03 -0.76
C CYS A 258 17.76 -9.63 -1.27
N ILE A 259 17.46 -9.26 -2.53
CA ILE A 259 17.77 -7.93 -3.07
C ILE A 259 17.11 -6.84 -2.23
N GLN A 260 15.85 -7.01 -1.88
CA GLN A 260 15.09 -6.05 -1.10
C GLN A 260 15.61 -5.97 0.35
N LEU A 261 15.85 -7.14 0.95
CA LEU A 261 16.33 -7.31 2.32
C LEU A 261 17.73 -6.70 2.53
N GLU A 262 18.59 -6.74 1.50
CA GLU A 262 19.95 -6.21 1.57
C GLU A 262 20.08 -4.77 1.04
N SER A 263 19.02 -4.27 0.39
CA SER A 263 19.02 -2.92 -0.19
C SER A 263 18.20 -1.90 0.59
N GLY A 264 17.84 -2.20 1.85
CA GLY A 264 17.35 -1.19 2.78
C GLY A 264 15.93 -1.35 3.30
N LEU A 265 15.14 -2.31 2.81
CA LEU A 265 13.86 -2.64 3.43
C LEU A 265 14.07 -3.48 4.69
N ASP A 266 13.23 -3.26 5.69
CA ASP A 266 13.21 -4.12 6.86
C ASP A 266 12.55 -5.46 6.53
N PRO A 267 12.97 -6.58 7.13
CA PRO A 267 12.37 -7.88 6.85
C PRO A 267 10.85 -7.88 7.02
N SER A 268 10.33 -7.15 8.00
CA SER A 268 8.88 -6.98 8.21
C SER A 268 8.16 -6.23 7.06
N GLN A 269 8.91 -5.69 6.10
CA GLN A 269 8.37 -5.00 4.93
C GLN A 269 8.49 -5.81 3.64
N VAL A 270 8.94 -7.09 3.72
CA VAL A 270 9.13 -7.93 2.54
C VAL A 270 8.21 -9.15 2.61
N GLY A 271 7.38 -9.33 1.58
CA GLY A 271 6.48 -10.45 1.38
C GLY A 271 6.72 -11.17 0.06
N LEU A 272 6.42 -12.47 0.02
CA LEU A 272 6.59 -13.31 -1.16
C LEU A 272 5.25 -13.45 -1.91
N GLY A 273 5.09 -12.72 -3.02
CA GLY A 273 3.88 -12.74 -3.84
C GLY A 273 3.90 -13.85 -4.90
N VAL A 274 2.92 -14.76 -4.87
CA VAL A 274 2.82 -15.89 -5.78
C VAL A 274 1.37 -16.15 -6.21
N PRO A 275 1.12 -16.84 -7.36
CA PRO A 275 -0.23 -17.24 -7.74
C PRO A 275 -0.77 -18.35 -6.84
N ALA A 276 -2.06 -18.31 -6.47
CA ALA A 276 -2.70 -19.35 -5.67
C ALA A 276 -2.87 -20.68 -6.43
N SER A 277 -2.94 -20.62 -7.75
CA SER A 277 -3.11 -21.81 -8.60
C SER A 277 -2.41 -21.64 -9.94
N PRO A 278 -2.19 -22.74 -10.70
CA PRO A 278 -1.59 -22.67 -12.05
C PRO A 278 -2.38 -21.80 -13.05
N ASN A 279 -3.67 -21.59 -12.79
CA ASN A 279 -4.55 -20.81 -13.68
C ASN A 279 -4.57 -19.32 -13.32
N ALA A 280 -3.97 -18.94 -12.20
CA ALA A 280 -4.00 -17.56 -11.69
C ALA A 280 -3.00 -16.63 -12.40
N ALA A 281 -1.98 -17.18 -13.05
CA ALA A 281 -0.98 -16.41 -13.77
C ALA A 281 -0.47 -17.17 -15.01
N GLY A 282 0.16 -16.47 -15.95
CA GLY A 282 0.70 -17.08 -17.17
C GLY A 282 1.94 -17.94 -16.92
N SER A 283 2.68 -17.69 -15.83
CA SER A 283 3.88 -18.46 -15.45
C SER A 283 4.27 -18.16 -14.00
N GLY A 284 5.22 -18.93 -13.45
CA GLY A 284 5.78 -18.68 -12.11
C GLY A 284 4.96 -19.29 -10.97
N TYR A 285 3.93 -20.08 -11.25
CA TYR A 285 3.25 -20.83 -10.20
C TYR A 285 4.22 -21.74 -9.46
N VAL A 286 4.11 -21.76 -8.15
CA VAL A 286 4.82 -22.69 -7.25
C VAL A 286 3.83 -23.41 -6.36
N SER A 287 4.18 -24.63 -5.92
CA SER A 287 3.35 -25.32 -4.93
C SER A 287 3.36 -24.57 -3.59
N PRO A 288 2.29 -24.68 -2.77
CA PRO A 288 2.29 -24.13 -1.42
C PRO A 288 3.52 -24.57 -0.59
N GLN A 289 3.99 -25.80 -0.76
CA GLN A 289 5.22 -26.29 -0.11
C GLN A 289 6.46 -25.50 -0.54
N THR A 290 6.57 -25.14 -1.81
CA THR A 290 7.69 -24.30 -2.30
C THR A 290 7.70 -22.92 -1.65
N VAL A 291 6.50 -22.36 -1.38
CA VAL A 291 6.38 -21.09 -0.65
C VAL A 291 6.85 -21.24 0.79
N THR A 292 6.40 -22.28 1.49
CA THR A 292 6.83 -22.56 2.87
C THR A 292 8.33 -22.84 2.96
N ASP A 293 8.89 -23.57 1.99
CA ASP A 293 10.34 -23.82 1.91
C ASP A 293 11.13 -22.51 1.73
N ALA A 294 10.62 -21.59 0.90
CA ALA A 294 11.26 -20.28 0.71
C ALA A 294 11.17 -19.40 1.96
N LEU A 295 10.05 -19.44 2.67
CA LEU A 295 9.89 -18.76 3.96
C LEU A 295 10.85 -19.32 5.01
N ASP A 296 10.96 -20.64 5.13
CA ASP A 296 11.90 -21.29 6.04
C ASP A 296 13.35 -20.98 5.69
N CYS A 297 13.68 -20.93 4.39
CA CYS A 297 15.02 -20.56 3.94
C CYS A 297 15.38 -19.15 4.37
N LEU A 298 14.49 -18.18 4.16
CA LEU A 298 14.74 -16.78 4.52
C LEU A 298 14.73 -16.56 6.03
N THR A 299 13.81 -17.19 6.77
CA THR A 299 13.63 -16.92 8.20
C THR A 299 14.52 -17.76 9.10
N GLN A 300 14.86 -18.99 8.71
CA GLN A 300 15.53 -19.99 9.55
C GLN A 300 16.79 -20.60 8.91
N GLY A 301 17.03 -20.38 7.59
CA GLY A 301 18.16 -20.97 6.86
C GLY A 301 17.98 -22.47 6.59
N THR A 302 16.72 -22.95 6.58
CA THR A 302 16.39 -24.35 6.31
C THR A 302 15.55 -24.47 5.04
N ASN A 303 15.49 -25.63 4.41
CA ASN A 303 14.72 -25.89 3.19
C ASN A 303 15.12 -25.02 1.99
N CYS A 304 16.32 -24.43 2.00
CA CYS A 304 16.86 -23.66 0.88
C CYS A 304 17.10 -24.56 -0.34
N GLY A 305 17.07 -23.93 -1.53
CA GLY A 305 17.53 -24.55 -2.76
C GLY A 305 19.06 -24.50 -2.90
N THR A 306 19.53 -24.07 -4.06
CA THR A 306 20.97 -23.83 -4.31
C THR A 306 21.41 -22.47 -3.77
N PHE A 307 20.51 -21.50 -3.71
CA PHE A 307 20.74 -20.22 -3.05
C PHE A 307 20.49 -20.37 -1.55
N VAL A 308 21.47 -19.92 -0.76
CA VAL A 308 21.38 -19.85 0.71
C VAL A 308 21.75 -18.42 1.09
N PRO A 309 20.88 -17.66 1.76
CA PRO A 309 21.20 -16.31 2.18
C PRO A 309 22.32 -16.29 3.22
N ASP A 310 23.15 -15.26 3.21
CA ASP A 310 24.28 -15.12 4.15
C ASP A 310 23.82 -15.00 5.62
N ARG A 311 22.58 -14.63 5.83
CA ARG A 311 21.94 -14.51 7.16
C ARG A 311 20.46 -14.83 7.06
N THR A 312 19.84 -15.11 8.19
CA THR A 312 18.39 -15.29 8.30
C THR A 312 17.68 -13.96 8.61
N TYR A 313 16.40 -13.92 8.26
CA TYR A 313 15.52 -12.75 8.41
C TYR A 313 14.25 -13.16 9.17
N PRO A 314 14.34 -13.42 10.48
CA PRO A 314 13.22 -13.98 11.25
C PRO A 314 12.01 -13.06 11.33
N ASP A 315 12.15 -11.77 11.01
CA ASP A 315 11.05 -10.80 10.95
C ASP A 315 10.43 -10.67 9.55
N LEU A 316 10.74 -11.56 8.59
CA LEU A 316 10.13 -11.53 7.24
C LEU A 316 8.60 -11.48 7.35
N ARG A 317 7.94 -10.55 6.61
CA ARG A 317 6.49 -10.36 6.74
C ARG A 317 5.70 -11.62 6.46
N GLY A 318 5.99 -12.35 5.39
CA GLY A 318 5.27 -13.57 5.06
C GLY A 318 5.02 -13.72 3.56
N ALA A 319 3.78 -13.99 3.18
CA ALA A 319 3.44 -14.27 1.79
C ALA A 319 2.16 -13.55 1.33
N MET A 320 2.07 -13.37 0.02
CA MET A 320 0.89 -12.85 -0.67
C MET A 320 0.44 -13.82 -1.76
N THR A 321 -0.84 -13.86 -2.04
CA THR A 321 -1.32 -14.60 -3.19
C THR A 321 -2.26 -13.81 -4.11
N TRP A 322 -2.08 -13.99 -5.39
CA TRP A 322 -3.01 -13.71 -6.45
C TRP A 322 -3.75 -15.01 -6.80
N SER A 323 -4.94 -15.33 -6.32
CA SER A 323 -5.80 -14.53 -5.47
C SER A 323 -6.62 -15.43 -4.54
N THR A 324 -7.39 -14.86 -3.61
CA THR A 324 -8.33 -15.61 -2.77
C THR A 324 -9.37 -16.37 -3.60
N ASN A 325 -9.79 -15.78 -4.73
CA ASN A 325 -10.74 -16.38 -5.67
C ASN A 325 -10.13 -17.59 -6.41
N TRP A 326 -8.86 -17.52 -6.81
CA TRP A 326 -8.15 -18.65 -7.41
C TRP A 326 -7.78 -19.72 -6.37
N ASP A 327 -7.56 -19.33 -5.12
CA ASP A 327 -7.38 -20.27 -4.02
C ASP A 327 -8.67 -21.03 -3.74
N ALA A 328 -9.83 -20.33 -3.67
CA ALA A 328 -11.14 -20.96 -3.57
C ALA A 328 -11.43 -21.90 -4.76
N HIS A 329 -11.05 -21.50 -5.99
CA HIS A 329 -11.15 -22.33 -7.19
C HIS A 329 -10.37 -23.64 -7.05
N SER A 330 -9.25 -23.62 -6.31
CA SER A 330 -8.38 -24.76 -6.04
C SER A 330 -8.70 -25.49 -4.73
N GLY A 331 -9.86 -25.21 -4.12
CA GLY A 331 -10.29 -25.81 -2.86
C GLY A 331 -9.48 -25.36 -1.66
N TYR A 332 -8.99 -24.11 -1.66
CA TYR A 332 -8.18 -23.47 -0.60
C TYR A 332 -6.84 -24.20 -0.36
N ALA A 333 -6.29 -24.77 -1.43
CA ALA A 333 -5.05 -25.53 -1.33
C ALA A 333 -3.84 -24.67 -0.94
N TRP A 334 -3.86 -23.39 -1.31
CA TRP A 334 -2.79 -22.46 -0.97
C TRP A 334 -2.93 -21.94 0.47
N SER A 335 -4.04 -21.33 0.83
CA SER A 335 -4.23 -20.72 2.16
C SER A 335 -4.16 -21.74 3.29
N SER A 336 -4.75 -22.93 3.11
CA SER A 336 -4.73 -24.00 4.13
C SER A 336 -3.32 -24.54 4.48
N VAL A 337 -2.31 -24.28 3.63
CA VAL A 337 -0.92 -24.67 3.88
C VAL A 337 -0.08 -23.47 4.27
N VAL A 338 -0.13 -22.39 3.48
CA VAL A 338 0.73 -21.21 3.67
C VAL A 338 0.30 -20.38 4.88
N GLY A 339 -1.02 -20.20 5.11
CA GLY A 339 -1.53 -19.43 6.24
C GLY A 339 -1.02 -19.93 7.58
N PRO A 340 -1.33 -21.17 8.00
CA PRO A 340 -0.83 -21.71 9.26
C PRO A 340 0.70 -21.72 9.36
N HIS A 341 1.42 -21.90 8.24
CA HIS A 341 2.88 -21.86 8.24
C HIS A 341 3.42 -20.46 8.53
N VAL A 342 2.88 -19.44 7.86
CA VAL A 342 3.25 -18.03 8.10
C VAL A 342 3.00 -17.64 9.55
N HIS A 343 1.83 -18.00 10.10
CA HIS A 343 1.49 -17.69 11.49
C HIS A 343 2.35 -18.44 12.52
N ALA A 344 3.03 -19.50 12.10
CA ALA A 344 3.95 -20.29 12.95
C ALA A 344 5.44 -19.92 12.79
N LEU A 345 5.77 -18.92 11.95
CA LEU A 345 7.15 -18.45 11.78
C LEU A 345 7.72 -17.91 13.10
N PRO A 346 9.06 -17.97 13.31
CA PRO A 346 9.72 -17.71 14.58
C PRO A 346 9.64 -16.27 15.07
#